data_f9883bef51331c0bd8520d108a1fd7f1
#
_entry.id   f9883bef51331c0bd8520d108a1fd7f1
#
_cell.length_a   1.000
_cell.length_b   1.000
_cell.length_c   1.000
_cell.angle_alpha   90.00
_cell.angle_beta   90.00
_cell.angle_gamma   90.00
#
_symmetry.space_group_name_H-M   'P 1'
#
loop_
_entity.id
_entity.type
_entity.pdbx_description
1 polymer ?
#
loop_
_entity_poly.entity_id
_entity_poly.type
_entity_poly.pdbx_seq_one_letter_code
_entity_poly.pdbx_strand_id
1 'polypeptide(L)'
;MDGNGRWAEGRGLPRVEGHRRGVESVRRTVKAALELGVTHLTLFSFSSENWGRPKQEIHDLFALMRRFVRRDLADLHKNGVKIRIIGTRVGLDDDILRLIDDATLLTKNNSALHLTIAFNYGARDEIARAASRIAEAVAKGSLGPEDITPERFGSYHDTADLPIPTC
;
A
#
# COMPACT_ATOMS: atom_id res chain seq x y z
N MET A 1 9.45 -3.04 -1.99
CA MET A 1 10.11 -4.18 -1.34
C MET A 1 10.23 -5.32 -2.34
N ASP A 2 11.24 -5.29 -3.18
CA ASP A 2 11.47 -6.30 -4.22
C ASP A 2 12.70 -7.16 -3.91
N GLY A 3 12.86 -8.29 -4.63
CA GLY A 3 14.00 -9.17 -4.57
C GLY A 3 14.07 -10.15 -3.38
N ASN A 4 13.16 -10.06 -2.41
CA ASN A 4 13.19 -10.88 -1.19
C ASN A 4 13.19 -12.39 -1.48
N GLY A 5 12.35 -12.85 -2.43
CA GLY A 5 12.32 -14.26 -2.84
C GLY A 5 13.63 -14.69 -3.49
N ARG A 6 14.16 -13.90 -4.44
CA ARG A 6 15.45 -14.15 -5.10
C ARG A 6 16.62 -14.14 -4.11
N TRP A 7 16.58 -13.24 -3.12
CA TRP A 7 17.56 -13.21 -2.04
C TRP A 7 17.60 -14.53 -1.24
N ALA A 8 16.44 -15.11 -0.94
CA ALA A 8 16.34 -16.39 -0.23
C ALA A 8 16.85 -17.54 -1.11
N GLU A 9 16.38 -17.62 -2.35
CA GLU A 9 16.80 -18.65 -3.31
C GLU A 9 18.33 -18.67 -3.52
N GLY A 10 18.95 -17.50 -3.66
CA GLY A 10 20.40 -17.37 -3.76
C GLY A 10 21.19 -17.85 -2.52
N ARG A 11 20.47 -18.19 -1.43
CA ARG A 11 21.02 -18.75 -0.17
C ARG A 11 20.51 -20.14 0.14
N GLY A 12 19.87 -20.80 -0.82
CA GLY A 12 19.29 -22.13 -0.62
C GLY A 12 18.10 -22.14 0.37
N LEU A 13 17.47 -20.98 0.61
CA LEU A 13 16.34 -20.83 1.52
C LEU A 13 15.02 -20.78 0.74
N PRO A 14 13.90 -21.23 1.34
CA PRO A 14 12.58 -21.04 0.78
C PRO A 14 12.25 -19.56 0.58
N ARG A 15 11.50 -19.21 -0.49
CA ARG A 15 11.10 -17.82 -0.79
C ARG A 15 10.41 -17.12 0.37
N VAL A 16 9.60 -17.86 1.15
CA VAL A 16 8.88 -17.33 2.32
C VAL A 16 9.83 -16.77 3.39
N GLU A 17 11.03 -17.35 3.55
CA GLU A 17 12.03 -16.81 4.48
C GLU A 17 12.53 -15.43 4.04
N GLY A 18 12.72 -15.23 2.73
CA GLY A 18 13.03 -13.91 2.17
C GLY A 18 11.94 -12.89 2.47
N HIS A 19 10.69 -13.26 2.28
CA HIS A 19 9.56 -12.38 2.61
C HIS A 19 9.49 -12.05 4.10
N ARG A 20 9.75 -13.02 4.97
CA ARG A 20 9.84 -12.81 6.43
C ARG A 20 10.93 -11.79 6.79
N ARG A 21 12.11 -11.92 6.21
CA ARG A 21 13.21 -10.94 6.37
C ARG A 21 12.85 -9.56 5.83
N GLY A 22 12.09 -9.53 4.74
CA GLY A 22 11.53 -8.28 4.19
C GLY A 22 10.66 -7.54 5.22
N VAL A 23 9.78 -8.25 5.93
CA VAL A 23 8.95 -7.66 7.00
C VAL A 23 9.79 -7.09 8.13
N GLU A 24 10.87 -7.77 8.56
CA GLU A 24 11.81 -7.24 9.56
C GLU A 24 12.50 -5.94 9.07
N SER A 25 12.82 -5.88 7.78
CA SER A 25 13.39 -4.68 7.16
C SER A 25 12.40 -3.52 7.17
N VAL A 26 11.11 -3.78 6.92
CA VAL A 26 10.04 -2.75 7.03
C VAL A 26 10.02 -2.13 8.42
N ARG A 27 10.05 -2.94 9.49
CA ARG A 27 10.06 -2.42 10.87
C ARG A 27 11.23 -1.48 11.12
N ARG A 28 12.44 -1.89 10.69
CA ARG A 28 13.64 -1.06 10.83
C ARG A 28 13.54 0.23 10.01
N THR A 29 13.00 0.14 8.81
CA THR A 29 12.80 1.32 7.93
C THR A 29 11.81 2.31 8.54
N VAL A 30 10.67 1.82 9.05
CA VAL A 30 9.66 2.69 9.70
C VAL A 30 10.24 3.34 10.95
N LYS A 31 10.98 2.59 11.78
CA LYS A 31 11.65 3.14 12.96
C LYS A 31 12.67 4.22 12.59
N ALA A 32 13.54 3.95 11.61
CA ALA A 32 14.51 4.92 11.13
C ALA A 32 13.83 6.17 10.52
N ALA A 33 12.73 5.99 9.78
CA ALA A 33 11.97 7.11 9.23
C ALA A 33 11.43 8.04 10.34
N LEU A 34 10.90 7.48 11.43
CA LEU A 34 10.47 8.24 12.59
C LEU A 34 11.63 8.98 13.27
N GLU A 35 12.76 8.29 13.49
CA GLU A 35 13.96 8.87 14.12
C GLU A 35 14.57 10.00 13.29
N LEU A 36 14.49 9.92 11.97
CA LEU A 36 15.00 10.93 11.03
C LEU A 36 14.00 12.05 10.72
N GLY A 37 12.79 12.02 11.28
CA GLY A 37 11.76 13.02 11.03
C GLY A 37 11.14 12.95 9.63
N VAL A 38 11.21 11.81 8.96
CA VAL A 38 10.52 11.59 7.69
C VAL A 38 9.01 11.64 7.93
N THR A 39 8.30 12.49 7.21
CA THR A 39 6.85 12.70 7.40
C THR A 39 6.00 11.75 6.57
N HIS A 40 6.48 11.32 5.40
CA HIS A 40 5.75 10.45 4.47
C HIS A 40 6.65 9.32 3.98
N LEU A 41 6.21 8.09 4.14
CA LEU A 41 6.89 6.88 3.67
C LEU A 41 5.92 6.02 2.88
N THR A 42 6.24 5.73 1.63
CA THR A 42 5.46 4.80 0.80
C THR A 42 6.22 3.50 0.61
N LEU A 43 5.56 2.39 0.91
CA LEU A 43 6.11 1.04 0.75
C LEU A 43 5.27 0.26 -0.26
N PHE A 44 5.92 -0.25 -1.31
CA PHE A 44 5.29 -1.15 -2.27
C PHE A 44 5.35 -2.59 -1.74
N SER A 45 4.20 -3.18 -1.43
CA SER A 45 4.10 -4.49 -0.78
C SER A 45 3.68 -5.60 -1.73
N PHE A 46 2.48 -5.50 -2.32
CA PHE A 46 1.91 -6.50 -3.21
C PHE A 46 1.36 -5.83 -4.47
N SER A 47 1.88 -6.22 -5.65
CA SER A 47 1.41 -5.74 -6.95
C SER A 47 0.18 -6.53 -7.40
N SER A 48 -0.73 -5.87 -8.12
CA SER A 48 -1.80 -6.56 -8.85
C SER A 48 -1.27 -7.60 -9.84
N GLU A 49 -0.06 -7.43 -10.35
CA GLU A 49 0.61 -8.41 -11.23
C GLU A 49 1.06 -9.67 -10.47
N ASN A 50 1.17 -9.62 -9.15
CA ASN A 50 1.59 -10.76 -8.33
C ASN A 50 0.54 -11.86 -8.22
N TRP A 51 -0.70 -11.61 -8.66
CA TRP A 51 -1.73 -12.65 -8.74
C TRP A 51 -1.38 -13.79 -9.72
N GLY A 52 -0.45 -13.56 -10.65
CA GLY A 52 0.12 -14.60 -11.52
C GLY A 52 1.09 -15.56 -10.82
N ARG A 53 1.42 -15.36 -9.54
CA ARG A 53 2.31 -16.24 -8.77
C ARG A 53 1.58 -17.54 -8.35
N PRO A 54 2.33 -18.60 -7.99
CA PRO A 54 1.74 -19.79 -7.42
C PRO A 54 0.82 -19.47 -6.24
N LYS A 55 -0.35 -20.08 -6.16
CA LYS A 55 -1.37 -19.83 -5.11
C LYS A 55 -0.80 -19.96 -3.71
N GLN A 56 0.11 -20.92 -3.48
CA GLN A 56 0.75 -21.11 -2.19
C GLN A 56 1.62 -19.90 -1.80
N GLU A 57 2.37 -19.32 -2.73
CA GLU A 57 3.17 -18.11 -2.46
C GLU A 57 2.28 -16.91 -2.09
N ILE A 58 1.16 -16.74 -2.79
CA ILE A 58 0.18 -15.68 -2.48
C ILE A 58 -0.40 -15.89 -1.08
N HIS A 59 -0.81 -17.11 -0.75
CA HIS A 59 -1.32 -17.47 0.57
C HIS A 59 -0.30 -17.15 1.68
N ASP A 60 0.98 -17.51 1.47
CA ASP A 60 2.06 -17.25 2.43
C ASP A 60 2.32 -15.76 2.61
N LEU A 61 2.28 -14.97 1.53
CA LEU A 61 2.40 -13.50 1.59
C LEU A 61 1.25 -12.87 2.38
N PHE A 62 0.01 -13.33 2.18
CA PHE A 62 -1.16 -12.84 2.92
C PHE A 62 -1.11 -13.26 4.38
N ALA A 63 -0.64 -14.48 4.68
CA ALA A 63 -0.42 -14.91 6.05
C ALA A 63 0.65 -14.06 6.78
N LEU A 64 1.72 -13.66 6.08
CA LEU A 64 2.73 -12.74 6.61
C LEU A 64 2.16 -11.34 6.85
N MET A 65 1.34 -10.83 5.94
CA MET A 65 0.65 -9.54 6.11
C MET A 65 -0.27 -9.57 7.35
N ARG A 66 -1.11 -10.61 7.48
CA ARG A 66 -1.99 -10.79 8.67
C ARG A 66 -1.18 -10.78 9.96
N ARG A 67 -0.06 -11.51 9.99
CA ARG A 67 0.83 -11.57 11.15
C ARG A 67 1.47 -10.22 11.46
N PHE A 68 1.92 -9.51 10.42
CA PHE A 68 2.52 -8.17 10.57
C PHE A 68 1.49 -7.20 11.18
N VAL A 69 0.30 -7.07 10.58
CA VAL A 69 -0.72 -6.16 11.09
C VAL A 69 -1.07 -6.49 12.54
N ARG A 70 -1.39 -7.75 12.86
CA ARG A 70 -1.77 -8.15 14.23
C ARG A 70 -0.68 -7.91 15.27
N ARG A 71 0.60 -8.04 14.89
CA ARG A 71 1.73 -7.91 15.81
C ARG A 71 2.19 -6.47 15.96
N ASP A 72 2.23 -5.72 14.87
CA ASP A 72 2.94 -4.44 14.84
C ASP A 72 2.01 -3.22 14.89
N LEU A 73 0.69 -3.41 14.65
CA LEU A 73 -0.28 -2.31 14.59
C LEU A 73 -0.32 -1.48 15.89
N ALA A 74 -0.29 -2.13 17.05
CA ALA A 74 -0.34 -1.43 18.34
C ALA A 74 0.91 -0.54 18.54
N ASP A 75 2.09 -1.05 18.17
CA ASP A 75 3.34 -0.30 18.27
C ASP A 75 3.38 0.86 17.26
N LEU A 76 2.91 0.63 16.02
CA LEU A 76 2.79 1.68 15.01
C LEU A 76 1.84 2.80 15.51
N HIS A 77 0.69 2.43 16.06
CA HIS A 77 -0.25 3.39 16.62
C HIS A 77 0.36 4.17 17.80
N LYS A 78 1.00 3.50 18.75
CA LYS A 78 1.68 4.12 19.89
C LYS A 78 2.76 5.11 19.46
N ASN A 79 3.46 4.85 18.36
CA ASN A 79 4.49 5.73 17.82
C ASN A 79 3.93 6.82 16.88
N GLY A 80 2.61 7.01 16.84
CA GLY A 80 1.98 8.06 16.06
C GLY A 80 1.99 7.85 14.54
N VAL A 81 2.18 6.61 14.07
CA VAL A 81 2.16 6.28 12.64
C VAL A 81 0.72 6.23 12.15
N LYS A 82 0.39 7.02 11.12
CA LYS A 82 -0.88 6.97 10.39
C LYS A 82 -0.74 6.03 9.20
N ILE A 83 -1.54 4.95 9.19
CA ILE A 83 -1.51 3.95 8.14
C ILE A 83 -2.54 4.29 7.07
N ARG A 84 -2.12 4.19 5.81
CA ARG A 84 -2.94 4.28 4.62
C ARG A 84 -2.63 3.10 3.71
N ILE A 85 -3.66 2.51 3.12
CA ILE A 85 -3.51 1.46 2.10
C ILE A 85 -4.04 2.01 0.78
N ILE A 86 -3.26 1.89 -0.28
CA ILE A 86 -3.65 2.21 -1.65
C ILE A 86 -3.66 0.94 -2.50
N GLY A 87 -4.51 0.90 -3.53
CA GLY A 87 -4.73 -0.22 -4.42
C GLY A 87 -6.16 -0.70 -4.43
N THR A 88 -6.47 -1.69 -5.27
CA THR A 88 -7.84 -2.20 -5.41
C THR A 88 -8.20 -3.17 -4.28
N ARG A 89 -9.44 -3.09 -3.81
CA ARG A 89 -10.00 -4.03 -2.82
C ARG A 89 -10.57 -5.30 -3.48
N VAL A 90 -10.70 -5.28 -4.81
CA VAL A 90 -11.28 -6.39 -5.59
C VAL A 90 -10.38 -7.62 -5.49
N GLY A 91 -10.98 -8.77 -5.19
CA GLY A 91 -10.28 -10.04 -5.09
C GLY A 91 -9.55 -10.29 -3.76
N LEU A 92 -9.65 -9.37 -2.80
CA LEU A 92 -9.13 -9.58 -1.45
C LEU A 92 -10.15 -10.31 -0.57
N ASP A 93 -9.67 -11.21 0.28
CA ASP A 93 -10.49 -11.92 1.28
C ASP A 93 -11.08 -10.94 2.31
N ASP A 94 -12.26 -11.22 2.82
CA ASP A 94 -12.98 -10.38 3.80
C ASP A 94 -12.17 -10.12 5.07
N ASP A 95 -11.36 -11.07 5.52
CA ASP A 95 -10.53 -10.91 6.71
C ASP A 95 -9.35 -9.96 6.46
N ILE A 96 -8.82 -9.90 5.25
CA ILE A 96 -7.82 -8.90 4.83
C ILE A 96 -8.46 -7.51 4.77
N LEU A 97 -9.66 -7.41 4.20
CA LEU A 97 -10.40 -6.14 4.14
C LEU A 97 -10.65 -5.59 5.54
N ARG A 98 -11.10 -6.43 6.49
CA ARG A 98 -11.28 -6.04 7.90
C ARG A 98 -9.98 -5.57 8.54
N LEU A 99 -8.88 -6.28 8.34
CA LEU A 99 -7.57 -5.87 8.88
C LEU A 99 -7.10 -4.52 8.34
N ILE A 100 -7.35 -4.23 7.06
CA ILE A 100 -7.05 -2.94 6.44
C ILE A 100 -7.90 -1.83 7.09
N ASP A 101 -9.19 -2.06 7.23
CA ASP A 101 -10.12 -1.09 7.81
C ASP A 101 -9.80 -0.81 9.27
N ASP A 102 -9.54 -1.84 10.07
CA ASP A 102 -9.15 -1.73 11.49
C ASP A 102 -7.84 -0.93 11.65
N ALA A 103 -6.83 -1.25 10.84
CA ALA A 103 -5.54 -0.55 10.89
C ALA A 103 -5.67 0.93 10.52
N THR A 104 -6.43 1.22 9.46
CA THR A 104 -6.68 2.59 8.99
C THR A 104 -7.48 3.38 10.02
N LEU A 105 -8.55 2.79 10.58
CA LEU A 105 -9.42 3.42 11.56
C LEU A 105 -8.68 3.71 12.87
N LEU A 106 -7.92 2.74 13.40
CA LEU A 106 -7.16 2.88 14.64
C LEU A 106 -6.14 4.03 14.55
N THR A 107 -5.49 4.16 13.40
CA THR A 107 -4.37 5.10 13.23
C THR A 107 -4.78 6.43 12.59
N LYS A 108 -6.07 6.66 12.29
CA LYS A 108 -6.56 7.81 11.52
C LYS A 108 -6.15 9.19 12.05
N ASN A 109 -6.01 9.31 13.37
CA ASN A 109 -5.70 10.57 14.05
C ASN A 109 -4.18 10.75 14.32
N ASN A 110 -3.35 9.80 13.91
CA ASN A 110 -1.91 9.88 14.06
C ASN A 110 -1.30 10.82 13.01
N SER A 111 -0.13 11.40 13.32
CA SER A 111 0.51 12.40 12.46
C SER A 111 2.04 12.39 12.47
N ALA A 112 2.69 11.53 13.26
CA ALA A 112 4.16 11.52 13.34
C ALA A 112 4.81 10.99 12.05
N LEU A 113 4.17 9.98 11.39
CA LEU A 113 4.59 9.44 10.11
C LEU A 113 3.36 8.97 9.34
N HIS A 114 3.20 9.45 8.10
CA HIS A 114 2.20 8.94 7.17
C HIS A 114 2.80 7.75 6.40
N LEU A 115 2.42 6.54 6.80
CA LEU A 115 2.86 5.29 6.16
C LEU A 115 1.82 4.82 5.14
N THR A 116 2.13 5.00 3.86
CA THR A 116 1.31 4.50 2.75
C THR A 116 1.84 3.14 2.30
N ILE A 117 0.96 2.14 2.26
CA ILE A 117 1.29 0.80 1.79
C ILE A 117 0.51 0.53 0.50
N ALA A 118 1.22 0.38 -0.62
CA ALA A 118 0.65 -0.08 -1.87
C ALA A 118 0.45 -1.60 -1.81
N PHE A 119 -0.80 -2.02 -1.64
CA PHE A 119 -1.21 -3.42 -1.52
C PHE A 119 -2.32 -3.72 -2.52
N ASN A 120 -2.16 -4.80 -3.30
CA ASN A 120 -2.99 -5.10 -4.47
C ASN A 120 -3.04 -3.89 -5.43
N TYR A 121 -1.88 -3.24 -5.59
CA TYR A 121 -1.74 -2.01 -6.35
C TYR A 121 -1.07 -2.27 -7.70
N GLY A 122 -1.58 -1.62 -8.74
CA GLY A 122 -0.97 -1.54 -10.06
C GLY A 122 -1.19 -0.15 -10.65
N ALA A 123 -0.13 0.50 -11.10
CA ALA A 123 -0.23 1.86 -11.64
C ALA A 123 -1.18 1.95 -12.86
N ARG A 124 -1.13 0.94 -13.75
CA ARG A 124 -2.03 0.89 -14.91
C ARG A 124 -3.49 0.73 -14.51
N ASP A 125 -3.76 -0.10 -13.48
CA ASP A 125 -5.09 -0.29 -12.92
C ASP A 125 -5.60 1.02 -12.28
N GLU A 126 -4.77 1.70 -11.51
CA GLU A 126 -5.12 2.99 -10.91
C GLU A 126 -5.45 4.05 -11.96
N ILE A 127 -4.62 4.17 -13.01
CA ILE A 127 -4.86 5.08 -14.13
C ILE A 127 -6.20 4.76 -14.81
N ALA A 128 -6.47 3.48 -15.09
CA ALA A 128 -7.73 3.06 -15.71
C ALA A 128 -8.94 3.38 -14.83
N ARG A 129 -8.84 3.14 -13.52
CA ARG A 129 -9.90 3.50 -12.55
C ARG A 129 -10.12 5.02 -12.46
N ALA A 130 -9.05 5.81 -12.49
CA ALA A 130 -9.15 7.27 -12.50
C ALA A 130 -9.81 7.75 -13.79
N ALA A 131 -9.41 7.24 -14.95
CA ALA A 131 -10.01 7.56 -16.24
C ALA A 131 -11.50 7.19 -16.29
N SER A 132 -11.89 6.01 -15.76
CA SER A 132 -13.28 5.60 -15.68
C SER A 132 -14.13 6.56 -14.84
N ARG A 133 -13.62 6.95 -13.65
CA ARG A 133 -14.31 7.93 -12.78
C ARG A 133 -14.47 9.30 -13.43
N ILE A 134 -13.47 9.75 -14.19
CA ILE A 134 -13.54 11.00 -14.95
C ILE A 134 -14.60 10.88 -16.07
N ALA A 135 -14.58 9.78 -16.83
CA ALA A 135 -15.57 9.55 -17.88
C ALA A 135 -17.01 9.54 -17.33
N GLU A 136 -17.22 8.93 -16.16
CA GLU A 136 -18.52 8.96 -15.48
C GLU A 136 -18.92 10.39 -15.06
N ALA A 137 -17.99 11.20 -14.56
CA ALA A 137 -18.24 12.57 -14.17
C ALA A 137 -18.62 13.43 -15.40
N VAL A 138 -17.95 13.23 -16.52
CA VAL A 138 -18.28 13.89 -17.80
C VAL A 138 -19.66 13.45 -18.29
N ALA A 139 -19.96 12.15 -18.28
CA ALA A 139 -21.26 11.62 -18.70
C ALA A 139 -22.43 12.14 -17.85
N LYS A 140 -22.19 12.43 -16.57
CA LYS A 140 -23.16 13.03 -15.63
C LYS A 140 -23.26 14.56 -15.74
N GLY A 141 -22.43 15.19 -16.60
CA GLY A 141 -22.38 16.65 -16.75
C GLY A 141 -21.77 17.39 -15.55
N SER A 142 -21.11 16.70 -14.62
CA SER A 142 -20.45 17.29 -13.44
C SER A 142 -18.99 17.72 -13.71
N LEU A 143 -18.45 17.38 -14.88
CA LEU A 143 -17.11 17.75 -15.37
C LEU A 143 -17.16 17.99 -16.87
N GLY A 144 -16.57 19.09 -17.36
CA GLY A 144 -16.36 19.31 -18.79
C GLY A 144 -15.08 18.60 -19.26
N PRO A 145 -15.02 18.15 -20.52
CA PRO A 145 -13.77 17.61 -21.09
C PRO A 145 -12.60 18.60 -21.01
N GLU A 146 -12.89 19.90 -21.11
CA GLU A 146 -11.95 21.02 -21.01
C GLU A 146 -11.38 21.23 -19.59
N ASP A 147 -12.08 20.72 -18.57
CA ASP A 147 -11.64 20.79 -17.17
C ASP A 147 -10.68 19.68 -16.76
N ILE A 148 -10.37 18.75 -17.67
CA ILE A 148 -9.46 17.63 -17.42
C ILE A 148 -8.01 18.11 -17.52
N THR A 149 -7.48 18.64 -16.43
CA THR A 149 -6.07 19.04 -16.29
C THR A 149 -5.25 17.95 -15.57
N PRO A 150 -3.90 18.01 -15.56
CA PRO A 150 -3.07 17.10 -14.77
C PRO A 150 -3.45 17.09 -13.28
N GLU A 151 -3.75 18.25 -12.70
CA GLU A 151 -4.16 18.40 -11.29
C GLU A 151 -5.52 17.73 -11.06
N ARG A 152 -6.49 17.98 -11.95
CA ARG A 152 -7.80 17.37 -11.89
C ARG A 152 -7.69 15.85 -12.06
N PHE A 153 -6.89 15.36 -12.98
CA PHE A 153 -6.63 13.94 -13.17
C PHE A 153 -6.01 13.34 -11.89
N GLY A 154 -5.00 14.01 -11.32
CA GLY A 154 -4.35 13.62 -10.06
C GLY A 154 -5.35 13.49 -8.90
N SER A 155 -6.40 14.33 -8.85
CA SER A 155 -7.42 14.26 -7.80
C SER A 155 -8.28 12.98 -7.82
N TYR A 156 -8.21 12.19 -8.87
CA TYR A 156 -8.88 10.89 -9.00
C TYR A 156 -7.97 9.70 -8.63
N HIS A 157 -6.70 9.94 -8.26
CA HIS A 157 -5.79 8.88 -7.84
C HIS A 157 -5.98 8.51 -6.36
N ASP A 158 -5.51 7.33 -5.98
CA ASP A 158 -5.55 6.85 -4.58
C ASP A 158 -4.64 7.70 -3.66
N THR A 159 -3.75 8.51 -4.24
CA THR A 159 -2.79 9.39 -3.56
C THR A 159 -3.11 10.87 -3.69
N ALA A 160 -4.32 11.24 -4.12
CA ALA A 160 -4.75 12.61 -4.42
C ALA A 160 -4.51 13.64 -3.30
N ASP A 161 -4.55 13.21 -2.04
CA ASP A 161 -4.36 14.03 -0.85
C ASP A 161 -2.95 13.94 -0.24
N LEU A 162 -2.04 13.22 -0.88
CA LEU A 162 -0.64 13.19 -0.47
C LEU A 162 0.14 14.36 -1.08
N PRO A 163 1.12 14.92 -0.36
CA PRO A 163 1.98 15.95 -0.92
C PRO A 163 2.77 15.38 -2.10
N ILE A 164 2.91 16.17 -3.16
CA ILE A 164 3.78 15.84 -4.28
C ILE A 164 5.21 15.78 -3.75
N PRO A 165 5.97 14.69 -4.02
CA PRO A 165 7.38 14.63 -3.63
C PRO A 165 8.14 15.81 -4.24
N THR A 166 8.76 16.61 -3.40
CA THR A 166 9.69 17.66 -3.85
C THR A 166 11.06 17.03 -4.02
N CYS A 167 11.63 17.16 -5.22
CA CYS A 167 13.02 16.77 -5.50
C CYS A 167 14.00 17.77 -4.86
#